data_31a5e941568a88c850f6a7a6e1048505
#
_entry.id   31a5e941568a88c850f6a7a6e1048505
#
_cell.length_a   1.000
_cell.length_b   1.000
_cell.length_c   1.000
_cell.angle_alpha   90.00
_cell.angle_beta   90.00
_cell.angle_gamma   90.00
#
_symmetry.space_group_name_H-M   'P 1'
#
loop_
_entity.id
_entity.type
_entity.pdbx_description
1 polymer ?
#
loop_
_entity_poly.entity_id
_entity_poly.type
_entity_poly.pdbx_seq_one_letter_code
_entity_poly.pdbx_strand_id
1 'polypeptide(L)'
;KVDTRYCARSAKPTTVAFVKLVDGQATYAFYDENTAGLLLTQDQLPHLPAAVSTLFFGGISLVNDPAATTYEALQIREAPARVTMIDPNIRLGFIAGKEGPYRARIERMIARADIVKLSDEDLHWLSGGGDVAQLARAILAQGPKLVFITEGAAGARAVTATQNRFVAAQKVTVADTVGAGDTFNAGALCALHEAGALTKARLSALTDAELDAALTLGTRSAAITVSR
;
A
#
# COMPACT_ATOMS: atom_id res chain seq x y z
N LYS A 1 15.20 -12.72 6.99
CA LYS A 1 14.73 -13.60 5.89
C LYS A 1 13.21 -13.62 5.89
N VAL A 2 12.62 -13.59 4.70
CA VAL A 2 11.16 -13.67 4.53
C VAL A 2 10.76 -15.14 4.43
N ASP A 3 9.67 -15.53 5.09
CA ASP A 3 9.07 -16.85 4.93
C ASP A 3 8.26 -16.89 3.62
N THR A 4 8.62 -17.79 2.74
CA THR A 4 8.02 -17.92 1.40
C THR A 4 7.12 -19.14 1.25
N ARG A 5 6.72 -19.79 2.35
CA ARG A 5 5.90 -21.02 2.31
C ARG A 5 4.54 -20.85 1.62
N TYR A 6 4.02 -19.62 1.62
CA TYR A 6 2.74 -19.27 0.99
C TYR A 6 2.89 -18.65 -0.40
N CYS A 7 4.11 -18.57 -0.93
CA CYS A 7 4.31 -18.07 -2.30
C CYS A 7 3.98 -19.17 -3.30
N ALA A 8 3.11 -18.87 -4.26
CA ALA A 8 2.94 -19.71 -5.45
C ALA A 8 4.28 -19.82 -6.20
N ARG A 9 4.57 -21.00 -6.71
CA ARG A 9 5.78 -21.28 -7.50
C ARG A 9 5.40 -21.51 -8.95
N SER A 10 6.21 -20.95 -9.87
CA SER A 10 5.98 -21.05 -11.30
C SER A 10 7.30 -21.28 -12.02
N ALA A 11 7.26 -21.99 -13.15
CA ALA A 11 8.37 -22.13 -14.08
C ALA A 11 8.50 -20.92 -15.05
N LYS A 12 7.55 -19.98 -14.98
CA LYS A 12 7.58 -18.75 -15.78
C LYS A 12 8.68 -17.81 -15.31
N PRO A 13 9.21 -16.94 -16.20
CA PRO A 13 10.22 -15.96 -15.81
C PRO A 13 9.66 -14.98 -14.76
N THR A 14 10.56 -14.32 -14.04
CA THR A 14 10.20 -13.21 -13.14
C THR A 14 9.93 -11.93 -13.94
N THR A 15 9.07 -11.06 -13.42
CA THR A 15 8.97 -9.67 -13.89
C THR A 15 10.30 -8.96 -13.69
N VAL A 16 10.74 -8.20 -14.69
CA VAL A 16 11.97 -7.41 -14.64
C VAL A 16 11.63 -5.94 -14.87
N ALA A 17 12.14 -5.09 -14.00
CA ALA A 17 12.05 -3.65 -14.13
C ALA A 17 13.43 -3.07 -14.45
N PHE A 18 13.53 -2.29 -15.52
CA PHE A 18 14.71 -1.49 -15.82
C PHE A 18 14.43 -0.05 -15.43
N VAL A 19 15.35 0.54 -14.69
CA VAL A 19 15.32 1.95 -14.34
C VAL A 19 16.36 2.66 -15.21
N LYS A 20 15.91 3.61 -16.01
CA LYS A 20 16.78 4.52 -16.78
C LYS A 20 16.66 5.91 -16.18
N LEU A 21 17.79 6.47 -15.78
CA LEU A 21 17.85 7.87 -15.36
C LEU A 21 18.03 8.74 -16.61
N VAL A 22 17.14 9.70 -16.79
CA VAL A 22 17.23 10.73 -17.83
C VAL A 22 17.13 12.09 -17.12
N ASP A 23 18.19 12.87 -17.17
CA ASP A 23 18.29 14.18 -16.49
C ASP A 23 17.93 14.12 -15.00
N GLY A 24 18.35 13.05 -14.31
CA GLY A 24 18.08 12.82 -12.90
C GLY A 24 16.66 12.29 -12.58
N GLN A 25 15.81 12.11 -13.58
CA GLN A 25 14.50 11.51 -13.42
C GLN A 25 14.49 10.04 -13.81
N ALA A 26 13.90 9.20 -12.96
CA ALA A 26 13.77 7.78 -13.21
C ALA A 26 12.62 7.50 -14.20
N THR A 27 12.95 6.86 -15.32
CA THR A 27 11.97 6.24 -16.21
C THR A 27 12.04 4.73 -16.08
N TYR A 28 10.89 4.07 -16.08
CA TYR A 28 10.78 2.64 -15.84
C TYR A 28 10.32 1.93 -17.11
N ALA A 29 11.02 0.84 -17.46
CA ALA A 29 10.56 -0.13 -18.45
C ALA A 29 10.33 -1.47 -17.76
N PHE A 30 9.10 -1.98 -17.81
CA PHE A 30 8.73 -3.26 -17.24
C PHE A 30 8.62 -4.33 -18.31
N TYR A 31 9.22 -5.46 -18.05
CA TYR A 31 9.08 -6.69 -18.81
C TYR A 31 8.27 -7.65 -17.99
N ASP A 32 6.96 -7.61 -18.20
CA ASP A 32 5.94 -8.31 -17.40
C ASP A 32 5.23 -9.39 -18.21
N GLU A 33 5.38 -9.35 -19.52
CA GLU A 33 4.70 -10.27 -20.41
C GLU A 33 5.09 -11.73 -20.13
N ASN A 34 4.08 -12.58 -19.96
CA ASN A 34 4.24 -14.02 -19.70
C ASN A 34 5.04 -14.38 -18.44
N THR A 35 5.08 -13.49 -17.45
CA THR A 35 5.80 -13.70 -16.18
C THR A 35 4.96 -14.43 -15.12
N ALA A 36 5.65 -15.00 -14.13
CA ALA A 36 5.02 -15.67 -13.00
C ALA A 36 4.10 -14.74 -12.19
N GLY A 37 4.53 -13.47 -12.01
CA GLY A 37 3.73 -12.47 -11.27
C GLY A 37 2.46 -12.09 -11.99
N LEU A 38 2.55 -11.85 -13.31
CA LEU A 38 1.38 -11.48 -14.13
C LEU A 38 0.36 -12.62 -14.25
N LEU A 39 0.85 -13.86 -14.41
CA LEU A 39 -0.01 -15.02 -14.72
C LEU A 39 -0.52 -15.77 -13.49
N LEU A 40 -0.43 -15.18 -12.30
CA LEU A 40 -1.00 -15.75 -11.09
C LEU A 40 -2.52 -15.88 -11.21
N THR A 41 -3.05 -17.07 -10.92
CA THR A 41 -4.48 -17.40 -11.00
C THR A 41 -5.04 -17.81 -9.64
N GLN A 42 -6.37 -17.79 -9.49
CA GLN A 42 -7.03 -17.99 -8.20
C GLN A 42 -6.82 -19.41 -7.62
N ASP A 43 -6.68 -20.42 -8.47
CA ASP A 43 -6.39 -21.81 -8.07
C ASP A 43 -4.99 -21.98 -7.45
N GLN A 44 -4.07 -21.04 -7.70
CA GLN A 44 -2.73 -21.02 -7.13
C GLN A 44 -2.66 -20.28 -5.77
N LEU A 45 -3.75 -19.66 -5.34
CA LEU A 45 -3.79 -18.94 -4.07
C LEU A 45 -3.71 -19.90 -2.89
N PRO A 46 -2.83 -19.67 -1.91
CA PRO A 46 -2.68 -20.54 -0.77
C PRO A 46 -3.89 -20.47 0.18
N HIS A 47 -4.09 -21.54 0.92
CA HIS A 47 -4.88 -21.47 2.15
C HIS A 47 -4.02 -20.86 3.24
N LEU A 48 -4.52 -19.79 3.86
CA LEU A 48 -3.80 -19.08 4.91
C LEU A 48 -4.27 -19.54 6.30
N PRO A 49 -3.36 -19.93 7.21
CA PRO A 49 -3.73 -20.29 8.57
C PRO A 49 -4.19 -19.07 9.37
N ALA A 50 -4.91 -19.30 10.46
CA ALA A 50 -5.41 -18.23 11.34
C ALA A 50 -4.29 -17.33 11.91
N ALA A 51 -3.06 -17.83 12.01
CA ALA A 51 -1.91 -17.05 12.45
C ALA A 51 -1.54 -15.89 11.50
N VAL A 52 -1.96 -15.94 10.23
CA VAL A 52 -1.82 -14.81 9.31
C VAL A 52 -2.96 -13.83 9.60
N SER A 53 -2.70 -12.79 10.37
CA SER A 53 -3.72 -11.81 10.78
C SER A 53 -3.95 -10.69 9.78
N THR A 54 -2.96 -10.40 8.94
CA THR A 54 -2.97 -9.21 8.06
C THR A 54 -2.46 -9.55 6.67
N LEU A 55 -3.10 -8.97 5.67
CA LEU A 55 -2.68 -9.02 4.27
C LEU A 55 -2.43 -7.62 3.75
N PHE A 56 -1.30 -7.44 3.05
CA PHE A 56 -0.96 -6.22 2.35
C PHE A 56 -1.08 -6.41 0.85
N PHE A 57 -1.78 -5.49 0.19
CA PHE A 57 -1.97 -5.44 -1.25
C PHE A 57 -1.32 -4.18 -1.81
N GLY A 58 -0.45 -4.32 -2.78
CA GLY A 58 0.33 -3.19 -3.30
C GLY A 58 0.35 -3.09 -4.81
N GLY A 59 0.35 -1.88 -5.23
CA GLY A 59 0.76 -1.24 -6.45
C GLY A 59 0.54 -1.97 -7.76
N ILE A 60 1.66 -2.24 -8.39
CA ILE A 60 1.73 -2.75 -9.76
C ILE A 60 1.00 -4.09 -9.96
N SER A 61 0.92 -4.92 -8.93
CA SER A 61 0.21 -6.21 -8.98
C SER A 61 -1.30 -6.08 -9.21
N LEU A 62 -1.85 -4.87 -9.05
CA LEU A 62 -3.28 -4.59 -9.21
C LEU A 62 -3.63 -4.00 -10.59
N VAL A 63 -2.65 -3.87 -11.49
CA VAL A 63 -2.83 -3.24 -12.81
C VAL A 63 -3.31 -4.24 -13.85
N ASN A 64 -2.61 -5.36 -14.01
CA ASN A 64 -2.79 -6.28 -15.13
C ASN A 64 -3.43 -7.60 -14.72
N ASP A 65 -4.39 -8.06 -15.52
CA ASP A 65 -5.00 -9.38 -15.37
C ASP A 65 -4.12 -10.48 -16.01
N PRO A 66 -4.20 -11.72 -15.51
CA PRO A 66 -5.11 -12.24 -14.47
C PRO A 66 -4.70 -11.95 -13.02
N ALA A 67 -3.46 -11.53 -12.76
CA ALA A 67 -2.95 -11.33 -11.40
C ALA A 67 -3.81 -10.33 -10.59
N ALA A 68 -4.17 -9.19 -11.18
CA ALA A 68 -4.93 -8.16 -10.49
C ALA A 68 -6.32 -8.65 -10.04
N THR A 69 -7.04 -9.38 -10.90
CA THR A 69 -8.30 -10.04 -10.54
C THR A 69 -8.08 -11.12 -9.47
N THR A 70 -6.96 -11.84 -9.51
CA THR A 70 -6.60 -12.86 -8.52
C THR A 70 -6.35 -12.24 -7.14
N TYR A 71 -5.63 -11.12 -7.07
CA TYR A 71 -5.41 -10.41 -5.80
C TYR A 71 -6.69 -9.76 -5.26
N GLU A 72 -7.56 -9.22 -6.13
CA GLU A 72 -8.88 -8.74 -5.71
C GLU A 72 -9.72 -9.90 -5.12
N ALA A 73 -9.71 -11.08 -5.74
CA ALA A 73 -10.40 -12.27 -5.23
C ALA A 73 -9.81 -12.74 -3.89
N LEU A 74 -8.48 -12.68 -3.72
CA LEU A 74 -7.84 -12.97 -2.44
C LEU A 74 -8.32 -12.00 -1.34
N GLN A 75 -8.38 -10.71 -1.63
CA GLN A 75 -8.91 -9.73 -0.68
C GLN A 75 -10.37 -10.03 -0.31
N ILE A 76 -11.22 -10.33 -1.29
CA ILE A 76 -12.63 -10.67 -1.05
C ILE A 76 -12.74 -11.88 -0.13
N ARG A 77 -11.94 -12.92 -0.36
CA ARG A 77 -11.94 -14.16 0.43
C ARG A 77 -11.51 -13.94 1.87
N GLU A 78 -10.47 -13.12 2.08
CA GLU A 78 -9.79 -13.01 3.36
C GLU A 78 -10.26 -11.81 4.22
N ALA A 79 -10.77 -10.76 3.60
CA ALA A 79 -11.18 -9.53 4.31
C ALA A 79 -12.20 -9.74 5.45
N PRO A 80 -13.12 -10.72 5.42
CA PRO A 80 -14.01 -10.94 6.56
C PRO A 80 -13.29 -11.37 7.86
N ALA A 81 -12.17 -12.09 7.74
CA ALA A 81 -11.48 -12.68 8.88
C ALA A 81 -10.16 -11.99 9.24
N ARG A 82 -9.55 -11.24 8.32
CA ARG A 82 -8.22 -10.67 8.44
C ARG A 82 -8.21 -9.17 8.18
N VAL A 83 -7.28 -8.47 8.81
CA VAL A 83 -7.00 -7.08 8.45
C VAL A 83 -6.43 -7.05 7.04
N THR A 84 -6.96 -6.16 6.21
CA THR A 84 -6.43 -5.91 4.89
C THR A 84 -5.94 -4.48 4.77
N MET A 85 -4.74 -4.31 4.26
CA MET A 85 -4.15 -3.02 3.93
C MET A 85 -3.91 -2.93 2.43
N ILE A 86 -4.19 -1.78 1.84
CA ILE A 86 -3.91 -1.48 0.44
C ILE A 86 -3.07 -0.20 0.31
N ASP A 87 -2.04 -0.26 -0.55
CA ASP A 87 -1.32 0.89 -1.07
C ASP A 87 -1.35 0.81 -2.61
N PRO A 88 -2.23 1.55 -3.28
CA PRO A 88 -2.33 1.53 -4.74
C PRO A 88 -1.04 1.94 -5.44
N ASN A 89 -0.27 2.84 -4.82
CA ASN A 89 1.02 3.30 -5.33
C ASN A 89 0.96 3.60 -6.84
N ILE A 90 0.07 4.52 -7.20
CA ILE A 90 -0.37 4.78 -8.58
C ILE A 90 0.81 5.28 -9.43
N ARG A 91 0.98 4.68 -10.58
CA ARG A 91 1.98 5.09 -11.58
C ARG A 91 1.31 5.23 -12.92
N LEU A 92 1.09 6.47 -13.35
CA LEU A 92 0.31 6.80 -14.56
C LEU A 92 0.83 6.06 -15.79
N GLY A 93 2.14 5.90 -15.92
CA GLY A 93 2.74 5.17 -17.04
C GLY A 93 2.34 3.69 -17.13
N PHE A 94 1.96 3.05 -16.01
CA PHE A 94 1.56 1.62 -16.00
C PHE A 94 0.08 1.42 -16.26
N ILE A 95 -0.72 2.43 -16.00
CA ILE A 95 -2.18 2.38 -16.15
C ILE A 95 -2.66 3.07 -17.42
N ALA A 96 -1.75 3.59 -18.23
CA ALA A 96 -2.08 4.30 -19.47
C ALA A 96 -3.01 3.46 -20.37
N GLY A 97 -4.15 4.02 -20.76
CA GLY A 97 -5.19 3.34 -21.51
C GLY A 97 -6.04 2.34 -20.72
N LYS A 98 -5.81 2.20 -19.39
CA LYS A 98 -6.55 1.31 -18.49
C LYS A 98 -7.06 2.04 -17.24
N GLU A 99 -7.00 3.36 -17.21
CA GLU A 99 -7.27 4.20 -16.04
C GLU A 99 -8.65 3.91 -15.44
N GLY A 100 -9.68 3.81 -16.27
CA GLY A 100 -11.05 3.54 -15.83
C GLY A 100 -11.20 2.20 -15.12
N PRO A 101 -10.87 1.08 -15.76
CA PRO A 101 -10.90 -0.25 -15.13
C PRO A 101 -10.02 -0.36 -13.88
N TYR A 102 -8.82 0.23 -13.91
CA TYR A 102 -7.90 0.25 -12.77
C TYR A 102 -8.51 1.03 -11.60
N ARG A 103 -8.99 2.26 -11.84
CA ARG A 103 -9.67 3.09 -10.83
C ARG A 103 -10.82 2.34 -10.18
N ALA A 104 -11.70 1.75 -10.97
CA ALA A 104 -12.85 1.01 -10.47
C ALA A 104 -12.42 -0.19 -9.57
N ARG A 105 -11.34 -0.90 -9.91
CA ARG A 105 -10.77 -1.97 -9.08
C ARG A 105 -10.25 -1.40 -7.76
N ILE A 106 -9.44 -0.34 -7.81
CA ILE A 106 -8.85 0.27 -6.61
C ILE A 106 -9.95 0.78 -5.67
N GLU A 107 -10.98 1.44 -6.18
CA GLU A 107 -12.11 1.91 -5.38
C GLU A 107 -12.85 0.76 -4.67
N ARG A 108 -13.10 -0.36 -5.38
CA ARG A 108 -13.69 -1.56 -4.75
C ARG A 108 -12.78 -2.18 -3.69
N MET A 109 -11.47 -2.19 -3.91
CA MET A 109 -10.50 -2.72 -2.97
C MET A 109 -10.33 -1.82 -1.75
N ILE A 110 -10.32 -0.49 -1.93
CA ILE A 110 -10.33 0.50 -0.85
C ILE A 110 -11.55 0.32 0.03
N ALA A 111 -12.74 0.18 -0.56
CA ALA A 111 -13.98 0.02 0.21
C ALA A 111 -14.00 -1.24 1.09
N ARG A 112 -13.21 -2.27 0.76
CA ARG A 112 -13.07 -3.49 1.57
C ARG A 112 -11.88 -3.46 2.53
N ALA A 113 -10.92 -2.58 2.30
CA ALA A 113 -9.72 -2.51 3.13
C ALA A 113 -10.01 -1.95 4.52
N ASP A 114 -9.25 -2.39 5.51
CA ASP A 114 -9.28 -1.82 6.86
C ASP A 114 -8.30 -0.65 6.98
N ILE A 115 -7.17 -0.77 6.30
CA ILE A 115 -6.13 0.25 6.27
C ILE A 115 -5.87 0.62 4.81
N VAL A 116 -5.83 1.91 4.53
CA VAL A 116 -5.42 2.44 3.23
C VAL A 116 -4.20 3.33 3.45
N LYS A 117 -3.17 3.17 2.62
CA LYS A 117 -2.11 4.15 2.53
C LYS A 117 -2.09 4.75 1.13
N LEU A 118 -1.95 6.04 1.06
CA LEU A 118 -1.80 6.81 -0.19
C LEU A 118 -0.67 7.83 -0.04
N SER A 119 -0.04 8.20 -1.13
CA SER A 119 0.64 9.49 -1.20
C SER A 119 -0.41 10.60 -1.37
N ASP A 120 -0.03 11.83 -1.11
CA ASP A 120 -0.86 13.00 -1.44
C ASP A 120 -1.17 13.07 -2.94
N GLU A 121 -0.23 12.69 -3.80
CA GLU A 121 -0.42 12.58 -5.25
C GLU A 121 -1.47 11.51 -5.60
N ASP A 122 -1.36 10.31 -5.02
CA ASP A 122 -2.34 9.23 -5.22
C ASP A 122 -3.73 9.63 -4.73
N LEU A 123 -3.79 10.30 -3.57
CA LEU A 123 -5.04 10.80 -3.00
C LEU A 123 -5.72 11.81 -3.94
N HIS A 124 -4.95 12.76 -4.47
CA HIS A 124 -5.46 13.74 -5.43
C HIS A 124 -5.88 13.10 -6.76
N TRP A 125 -5.17 12.09 -7.22
CA TRP A 125 -5.57 11.36 -8.42
C TRP A 125 -6.90 10.61 -8.24
N LEU A 126 -7.14 10.03 -7.07
CA LEU A 126 -8.38 9.31 -6.74
C LEU A 126 -9.55 10.26 -6.48
N SER A 127 -9.31 11.34 -5.75
CA SER A 127 -10.37 12.15 -5.16
C SER A 127 -10.49 13.56 -5.75
N GLY A 128 -9.59 13.95 -6.65
CA GLY A 128 -9.46 15.32 -7.13
C GLY A 128 -8.70 16.23 -6.17
N GLY A 129 -8.64 17.52 -6.49
CA GLY A 129 -7.97 18.51 -5.64
C GLY A 129 -8.72 18.79 -4.35
N GLY A 130 -8.00 19.19 -3.30
CA GLY A 130 -8.61 19.56 -2.03
C GLY A 130 -7.68 19.44 -0.83
N ASP A 131 -8.20 19.70 0.35
CA ASP A 131 -7.51 19.53 1.62
C ASP A 131 -7.26 18.05 1.91
N VAL A 132 -6.02 17.69 2.17
CA VAL A 132 -5.59 16.30 2.38
C VAL A 132 -6.37 15.60 3.49
N ALA A 133 -6.65 16.30 4.61
CA ALA A 133 -7.37 15.69 5.72
C ALA A 133 -8.85 15.47 5.38
N GLN A 134 -9.46 16.37 4.62
CA GLN A 134 -10.84 16.21 4.14
C GLN A 134 -10.95 15.05 3.15
N LEU A 135 -10.04 14.98 2.18
CA LEU A 135 -10.00 13.89 1.21
C LEU A 135 -9.74 12.54 1.88
N ALA A 136 -8.83 12.46 2.87
CA ALA A 136 -8.61 11.25 3.65
C ALA A 136 -9.86 10.79 4.42
N ARG A 137 -10.66 11.73 4.95
CA ARG A 137 -11.96 11.40 5.56
C ARG A 137 -12.97 10.88 4.53
N ALA A 138 -12.95 11.37 3.30
CA ALA A 138 -13.78 10.85 2.23
C ALA A 138 -13.40 9.40 1.85
N ILE A 139 -12.12 9.05 1.91
CA ILE A 139 -11.66 7.65 1.78
C ILE A 139 -12.16 6.80 2.95
N LEU A 140 -12.04 7.30 4.21
CA LEU A 140 -12.56 6.58 5.38
C LEU A 140 -14.07 6.29 5.28
N ALA A 141 -14.84 7.22 4.74
CA ALA A 141 -16.28 7.04 4.56
C ALA A 141 -16.66 5.90 3.62
N GLN A 142 -15.71 5.40 2.82
CA GLN A 142 -15.91 4.25 1.93
C GLN A 142 -15.78 2.89 2.64
N GLY A 143 -15.21 2.84 3.86
CA GLY A 143 -15.10 1.58 4.61
C GLY A 143 -13.88 1.43 5.53
N PRO A 144 -12.69 1.93 5.16
CA PRO A 144 -11.48 1.81 5.97
C PRO A 144 -11.65 2.35 7.38
N LYS A 145 -10.82 1.86 8.30
CA LYS A 145 -10.76 2.33 9.70
C LYS A 145 -9.59 3.27 9.93
N LEU A 146 -8.57 3.15 9.08
CA LEU A 146 -7.34 3.93 9.16
C LEU A 146 -6.86 4.28 7.75
N VAL A 147 -6.56 5.57 7.54
CA VAL A 147 -5.94 6.07 6.31
C VAL A 147 -4.62 6.74 6.67
N PHE A 148 -3.54 6.27 6.08
CA PHE A 148 -2.25 6.93 6.09
C PHE A 148 -2.08 7.74 4.81
N ILE A 149 -1.62 8.99 4.94
CA ILE A 149 -1.20 9.82 3.81
C ILE A 149 0.26 10.21 4.01
N THR A 150 1.11 9.89 3.04
CA THR A 150 2.48 10.39 2.99
C THR A 150 2.53 11.67 2.16
N GLU A 151 3.11 12.74 2.73
CA GLU A 151 3.17 14.09 2.18
C GLU A 151 4.63 14.47 1.85
N GLY A 152 5.38 13.52 1.30
CA GLY A 152 6.78 13.68 0.90
C GLY A 152 7.68 14.20 2.02
N ALA A 153 8.41 15.29 1.75
CA ALA A 153 9.31 15.92 2.71
C ALA A 153 8.59 16.60 3.89
N ALA A 154 7.28 16.80 3.81
CA ALA A 154 6.51 17.37 4.91
C ALA A 154 6.32 16.34 6.04
N GLY A 155 6.04 15.09 5.70
CA GLY A 155 5.82 14.05 6.70
C GLY A 155 4.73 13.06 6.32
N ALA A 156 4.00 12.58 7.33
CA ALA A 156 2.89 11.67 7.11
C ALA A 156 1.75 11.90 8.11
N ARG A 157 0.56 11.56 7.68
CA ARG A 157 -0.70 11.73 8.41
C ARG A 157 -1.38 10.38 8.62
N ALA A 158 -2.02 10.22 9.77
CA ALA A 158 -2.92 9.11 10.06
C ALA A 158 -4.30 9.67 10.41
N VAL A 159 -5.32 9.23 9.70
CA VAL A 159 -6.70 9.67 9.89
C VAL A 159 -7.59 8.49 10.23
N THR A 160 -8.34 8.60 11.30
CA THR A 160 -9.43 7.70 11.70
C THR A 160 -10.74 8.46 11.76
N ALA A 161 -11.83 7.83 12.13
CA ALA A 161 -13.12 8.51 12.30
C ALA A 161 -13.07 9.68 13.28
N THR A 162 -12.22 9.60 14.31
CA THR A 162 -12.17 10.59 15.41
C THR A 162 -10.84 11.33 15.52
N GLN A 163 -9.79 10.85 14.84
CA GLN A 163 -8.43 11.35 15.02
C GLN A 163 -7.83 11.80 13.68
N ASN A 164 -6.94 12.78 13.75
CA ASN A 164 -6.09 13.23 12.65
C ASN A 164 -4.73 13.58 13.23
N ARG A 165 -3.77 12.65 13.10
CA ARG A 165 -2.40 12.78 13.61
C ARG A 165 -1.46 13.08 12.47
N PHE A 166 -0.41 13.84 12.75
CA PHE A 166 0.64 14.18 11.79
C PHE A 166 2.01 14.11 12.43
N VAL A 167 2.96 13.48 11.75
CA VAL A 167 4.37 13.43 12.14
C VAL A 167 5.21 13.97 11.01
N ALA A 168 6.03 14.97 11.30
CA ALA A 168 6.93 15.57 10.32
C ALA A 168 8.02 14.59 9.88
N ALA A 169 8.42 14.65 8.61
CA ALA A 169 9.52 13.87 8.09
C ALA A 169 10.85 14.25 8.73
N GLN A 170 11.74 13.29 8.93
CA GLN A 170 13.12 13.58 9.33
C GLN A 170 13.86 14.20 8.15
N LYS A 171 14.56 15.29 8.43
CA LYS A 171 15.43 15.95 7.43
C LYS A 171 16.65 15.07 7.17
N VAL A 172 16.80 14.62 5.95
CA VAL A 172 17.93 13.81 5.47
C VAL A 172 18.37 14.30 4.09
N THR A 173 19.59 13.99 3.71
CA THR A 173 20.04 14.17 2.33
C THR A 173 19.46 13.02 1.51
N VAL A 174 18.64 13.34 0.51
CA VAL A 174 17.98 12.33 -0.34
C VAL A 174 18.98 11.86 -1.40
N ALA A 175 19.22 10.54 -1.43
CA ALA A 175 20.00 9.87 -2.47
C ALA A 175 19.08 9.26 -3.53
N ASP A 176 18.00 8.60 -3.09
CA ASP A 176 16.99 7.97 -3.97
C ASP A 176 15.66 7.90 -3.21
N THR A 177 14.54 8.05 -3.91
CA THR A 177 13.20 7.96 -3.31
C THR A 177 12.51 6.61 -3.50
N VAL A 178 13.12 5.70 -4.25
CA VAL A 178 12.55 4.36 -4.51
C VAL A 178 12.44 3.56 -3.21
N GLY A 179 11.27 2.98 -2.96
CA GLY A 179 11.00 2.17 -1.79
C GLY A 179 10.66 2.95 -0.51
N ALA A 180 10.64 4.28 -0.53
CA ALA A 180 10.24 5.09 0.63
C ALA A 180 8.84 4.73 1.14
N GLY A 181 7.86 4.62 0.23
CA GLY A 181 6.49 4.19 0.55
C GLY A 181 6.43 2.78 1.11
N ASP A 182 7.18 1.85 0.51
CA ASP A 182 7.20 0.44 0.95
C ASP A 182 7.77 0.31 2.37
N THR A 183 8.84 1.04 2.68
CA THR A 183 9.44 1.02 4.02
C THR A 183 8.62 1.81 5.04
N PHE A 184 7.91 2.86 4.62
CA PHE A 184 6.89 3.49 5.47
C PHE A 184 5.80 2.48 5.86
N ASN A 185 5.25 1.75 4.88
CA ASN A 185 4.24 0.71 5.13
C ASN A 185 4.75 -0.37 6.08
N ALA A 186 5.98 -0.84 5.89
CA ALA A 186 6.59 -1.83 6.76
C ALA A 186 6.75 -1.31 8.20
N GLY A 187 7.22 -0.08 8.38
CA GLY A 187 7.37 0.54 9.69
C GLY A 187 6.03 0.75 10.39
N ALA A 188 5.04 1.28 9.69
CA ALA A 188 3.70 1.50 10.23
C ALA A 188 3.03 0.19 10.64
N LEU A 189 3.09 -0.85 9.80
CA LEU A 189 2.56 -2.18 10.12
C LEU A 189 3.31 -2.84 11.29
N CYS A 190 4.63 -2.65 11.39
CA CYS A 190 5.43 -3.16 12.49
C CYS A 190 4.96 -2.55 13.84
N ALA A 191 4.81 -1.23 13.92
CA ALA A 191 4.35 -0.55 15.12
C ALA A 191 2.92 -0.99 15.51
N LEU A 192 2.01 -1.11 14.55
CA LEU A 192 0.66 -1.60 14.81
C LEU A 192 0.66 -3.07 15.27
N HIS A 193 1.57 -3.89 14.73
CA HIS A 193 1.73 -5.29 15.15
C HIS A 193 2.23 -5.39 16.60
N GLU A 194 3.26 -4.64 16.96
CA GLU A 194 3.82 -4.59 18.32
C GLU A 194 2.78 -4.12 19.34
N ALA A 195 1.88 -3.20 18.95
CA ALA A 195 0.77 -2.75 19.76
C ALA A 195 -0.41 -3.75 19.84
N GLY A 196 -0.33 -4.90 19.14
CA GLY A 196 -1.45 -5.85 19.03
C GLY A 196 -2.69 -5.27 18.34
N ALA A 197 -2.48 -4.23 17.50
CA ALA A 197 -3.56 -3.46 16.87
C ALA A 197 -4.06 -4.08 15.56
N LEU A 198 -3.35 -5.04 14.96
CA LEU A 198 -3.70 -5.65 13.67
C LEU A 198 -4.80 -6.72 13.82
N THR A 199 -5.93 -6.30 14.39
CA THR A 199 -7.19 -7.06 14.41
C THR A 199 -8.35 -6.15 14.05
N LYS A 200 -9.45 -6.70 13.50
CA LYS A 200 -10.64 -5.92 13.11
C LYS A 200 -11.18 -5.05 14.25
N ALA A 201 -11.23 -5.60 15.46
CA ALA A 201 -11.75 -4.90 16.63
C ALA A 201 -10.83 -3.75 17.07
N ARG A 202 -9.52 -3.99 17.10
CA ARG A 202 -8.53 -3.02 17.59
C ARG A 202 -8.36 -1.82 16.64
N LEU A 203 -8.43 -2.02 15.33
CA LEU A 203 -8.31 -0.93 14.36
C LEU A 203 -9.40 0.15 14.51
N SER A 204 -10.55 -0.17 15.08
CA SER A 204 -11.61 0.80 15.36
C SER A 204 -11.41 1.56 16.67
N ALA A 205 -10.38 1.22 17.46
CA ALA A 205 -10.14 1.77 18.80
C ALA A 205 -8.64 2.11 19.01
N LEU A 206 -7.99 2.61 17.98
CA LEU A 206 -6.60 3.06 18.05
C LEU A 206 -6.49 4.31 18.92
N THR A 207 -5.47 4.35 19.76
CA THR A 207 -5.11 5.52 20.57
C THR A 207 -4.21 6.47 19.77
N ASP A 208 -4.15 7.73 20.21
CA ASP A 208 -3.22 8.72 19.63
C ASP A 208 -1.77 8.23 19.68
N ALA A 209 -1.37 7.60 20.79
CA ALA A 209 -0.02 7.07 20.97
C ALA A 209 0.31 5.95 19.96
N GLU A 210 -0.64 5.06 19.66
CA GLU A 210 -0.45 4.00 18.67
C GLU A 210 -0.35 4.58 17.25
N LEU A 211 -1.14 5.60 16.92
CA LEU A 211 -1.05 6.29 15.64
C LEU A 211 0.28 7.04 15.49
N ASP A 212 0.70 7.76 16.54
CA ASP A 212 1.98 8.47 16.55
C ASP A 212 3.17 7.51 16.44
N ALA A 213 3.11 6.35 17.11
CA ALA A 213 4.13 5.30 16.98
C ALA A 213 4.21 4.75 15.56
N ALA A 214 3.06 4.45 14.94
CA ALA A 214 2.99 3.97 13.56
C ALA A 214 3.55 4.99 12.56
N LEU A 215 3.15 6.26 12.69
CA LEU A 215 3.67 7.35 11.87
C LEU A 215 5.18 7.56 12.07
N THR A 216 5.64 7.56 13.32
CA THR A 216 7.06 7.79 13.65
C THR A 216 7.94 6.67 13.10
N LEU A 217 7.57 5.41 13.28
CA LEU A 217 8.35 4.29 12.76
C LEU A 217 8.30 4.26 11.22
N GLY A 218 7.13 4.53 10.62
CA GLY A 218 6.98 4.63 9.17
C GLY A 218 7.84 5.73 8.56
N THR A 219 7.77 6.96 9.06
CA THR A 219 8.54 8.09 8.54
C THR A 219 10.04 7.92 8.75
N ARG A 220 10.46 7.34 9.89
CA ARG A 220 11.87 7.02 10.16
C ARG A 220 12.40 5.96 9.20
N SER A 221 11.63 4.91 8.93
CA SER A 221 12.01 3.86 7.97
C SER A 221 12.16 4.43 6.56
N ALA A 222 11.22 5.28 6.13
CA ALA A 222 11.30 5.97 4.86
C ALA A 222 12.53 6.89 4.78
N ALA A 223 12.83 7.68 5.83
CA ALA A 223 13.99 8.57 5.88
C ALA A 223 15.32 7.80 5.73
N ILE A 224 15.45 6.64 6.38
CA ILE A 224 16.63 5.78 6.24
C ILE A 224 16.74 5.26 4.80
N THR A 225 15.64 4.87 4.19
CA THR A 225 15.63 4.34 2.81
C THR A 225 16.06 5.40 1.81
N VAL A 226 15.53 6.61 1.88
CA VAL A 226 15.84 7.67 0.90
C VAL A 226 17.24 8.26 1.06
N SER A 227 17.93 7.99 2.17
CA SER A 227 19.28 8.52 2.46
C SER A 227 20.42 7.58 2.05
N ARG A 228 20.14 6.46 1.39
CA ARG A 228 21.13 5.42 1.03
C ARG A 228 21.35 5.27 -0.45
#